data_93dd350927069d81455862198adffdd8
#
_entry.id   93dd350927069d81455862198adffdd8
#
_cell.length_a   1.000
_cell.length_b   1.000
_cell.length_c   1.000
_cell.angle_alpha   90.00
_cell.angle_beta   90.00
_cell.angle_gamma   90.00
#
_symmetry.space_group_name_H-M   'P 1'
#
loop_
_entity.id
_entity.type
_entity.pdbx_description
1 polymer ?
#
loop_
_entity_poly.entity_id
_entity_poly.type
_entity_poly.pdbx_seq_one_letter_code
_entity_poly.pdbx_strand_id
1 'polypeptide(L)'
;VGDLWRTARTSNKRLPTLSIDAVIRFRSPADRAAFTKDLSDAIGTLLGIEITHESVAGLPAVLTGFESGRYQFAMGPVGDYPEREKANDFVDWVKEFVVFGVQKGNPAGITGLDSTCGKRIAVMAGGSAEKVIKTQAEKCAAEGKPTLEVQSFTDQPSSILAVRSNRSDAFFSSQAPLTYFVQQADGDLELAGVGQNNGFGDIHQSAVVPKDSPLGPVLLDAFKLLIENGTYAEIMKKWGLEGNMTDAPGLNLAGKAAQ
;
A
#
# COMPACT_ATOMS: atom_id res chain seq x y z
N VAL A 1 3.47 -5.09 -28.99
CA VAL A 1 2.35 -4.35 -28.39
C VAL A 1 1.09 -4.47 -29.28
N GLY A 2 1.20 -4.32 -30.63
CA GLY A 2 0.04 -4.33 -31.52
C GLY A 2 -0.78 -5.62 -31.60
N ASP A 3 -0.18 -6.78 -31.41
CA ASP A 3 -0.87 -8.08 -31.57
C ASP A 3 -1.59 -8.56 -30.30
N LEU A 4 -1.09 -8.22 -29.11
CA LEU A 4 -1.78 -8.48 -27.83
C LEU A 4 -3.07 -7.67 -27.72
N TRP A 5 -3.11 -6.44 -28.23
CA TRP A 5 -4.29 -5.60 -28.31
C TRP A 5 -5.41 -6.19 -29.18
N ARG A 6 -5.04 -6.88 -30.26
CA ARG A 6 -6.03 -7.55 -31.14
C ARG A 6 -6.68 -8.74 -30.43
N THR A 7 -5.93 -9.50 -29.64
CA THR A 7 -6.46 -10.67 -28.91
C THR A 7 -7.42 -10.25 -27.79
N ALA A 8 -7.16 -9.15 -27.09
CA ALA A 8 -8.08 -8.59 -26.10
C ALA A 8 -9.37 -8.05 -26.72
N ARG A 9 -9.30 -7.40 -27.88
CA ARG A 9 -10.46 -6.87 -28.61
C ARG A 9 -11.37 -7.94 -29.23
N THR A 10 -10.87 -9.12 -29.58
CA THR A 10 -11.64 -10.17 -30.22
C THR A 10 -12.39 -11.07 -29.26
N SER A 11 -12.01 -11.07 -27.98
CA SER A 11 -12.80 -11.73 -26.94
C SER A 11 -13.72 -10.69 -26.32
N ASN A 12 -14.98 -10.75 -26.62
CA ASN A 12 -16.06 -9.97 -25.97
C ASN A 12 -16.25 -10.45 -24.50
N LYS A 13 -15.15 -10.80 -23.83
CA LYS A 13 -15.12 -11.31 -22.46
C LYS A 13 -14.85 -10.16 -21.52
N ARG A 14 -15.81 -9.89 -20.65
CA ARG A 14 -15.63 -9.01 -19.49
C ARG A 14 -14.48 -9.54 -18.64
N LEU A 15 -13.51 -8.70 -18.34
CA LEU A 15 -12.45 -9.04 -17.40
C LEU A 15 -12.88 -8.63 -15.99
N PRO A 16 -13.12 -9.56 -15.06
CA PRO A 16 -13.43 -9.21 -13.69
C PRO A 16 -12.21 -8.63 -13.00
N THR A 17 -12.39 -7.48 -12.37
CA THR A 17 -11.41 -6.87 -11.47
C THR A 17 -11.78 -7.17 -10.03
N LEU A 18 -10.78 -7.41 -9.20
CA LEU A 18 -10.96 -7.63 -7.77
C LEU A 18 -10.36 -6.49 -6.97
N SER A 19 -11.12 -5.96 -6.03
CA SER A 19 -10.56 -5.12 -4.99
C SER A 19 -10.27 -5.96 -3.75
N ILE A 20 -9.03 -5.91 -3.27
CA ILE A 20 -8.62 -6.58 -2.04
C ILE A 20 -8.69 -5.62 -0.87
N ASP A 21 -9.26 -6.08 0.24
CA ASP A 21 -9.45 -5.32 1.47
C ASP A 21 -8.19 -5.15 2.33
N ALA A 22 -7.01 -5.06 1.73
CA ALA A 22 -5.78 -4.99 2.50
C ALA A 22 -4.90 -3.81 2.12
N VAL A 23 -4.66 -2.91 3.01
CA VAL A 23 -3.54 -1.97 3.17
C VAL A 23 -3.84 -0.50 2.93
N ILE A 24 -4.50 -0.04 1.88
CA ILE A 24 -4.94 1.36 1.81
C ILE A 24 -6.35 1.44 2.39
N ARG A 25 -6.49 1.90 3.65
CA ARG A 25 -7.82 2.10 4.27
C ARG A 25 -8.34 3.48 3.91
N PHE A 26 -9.24 3.53 2.96
CA PHE A 26 -10.14 4.66 2.72
C PHE A 26 -11.12 4.84 3.90
N ARG A 27 -11.86 5.95 3.93
CA ARG A 27 -12.87 6.26 4.95
C ARG A 27 -13.88 5.12 5.16
N SER A 28 -14.11 4.33 4.11
CA SER A 28 -14.97 3.15 4.17
C SER A 28 -14.53 2.09 3.15
N PRO A 29 -14.99 0.83 3.28
CA PRO A 29 -14.84 -0.17 2.22
C PRO A 29 -15.41 0.30 0.87
N ALA A 30 -16.49 1.11 0.90
CA ALA A 30 -17.09 1.69 -0.30
C ALA A 30 -16.16 2.70 -1.00
N ASP A 31 -15.44 3.55 -0.24
CA ASP A 31 -14.49 4.51 -0.83
C ASP A 31 -13.33 3.80 -1.50
N ARG A 32 -12.85 2.70 -0.92
CA ARG A 32 -11.78 1.89 -1.52
C ARG A 32 -12.23 1.22 -2.81
N ALA A 33 -13.41 0.60 -2.79
CA ALA A 33 -13.99 0.01 -3.98
C ALA A 33 -14.17 1.06 -5.08
N ALA A 34 -14.54 2.30 -4.72
CA ALA A 34 -14.68 3.40 -5.65
C ALA A 34 -13.34 3.88 -6.22
N PHE A 35 -12.28 3.95 -5.41
CA PHE A 35 -10.93 4.29 -5.89
C PHE A 35 -10.38 3.27 -6.87
N THR A 36 -10.40 1.98 -6.50
CA THR A 36 -9.93 0.93 -7.41
C THR A 36 -10.81 0.81 -8.64
N LYS A 37 -12.10 1.15 -8.52
CA LYS A 37 -13.01 1.24 -9.66
C LYS A 37 -12.62 2.37 -10.60
N ASP A 38 -12.34 3.57 -10.10
CA ASP A 38 -11.89 4.70 -10.95
C ASP A 38 -10.66 4.33 -11.78
N LEU A 39 -9.67 3.67 -11.17
CA LEU A 39 -8.47 3.21 -11.88
C LEU A 39 -8.80 2.13 -12.93
N SER A 40 -9.64 1.16 -12.56
CA SER A 40 -10.01 0.09 -13.48
C SER A 40 -10.87 0.60 -14.64
N ASP A 41 -11.77 1.54 -14.39
CA ASP A 41 -12.58 2.18 -15.43
C ASP A 41 -11.69 2.96 -16.42
N ALA A 42 -10.66 3.64 -15.90
CA ALA A 42 -9.68 4.34 -16.73
C ALA A 42 -8.88 3.34 -17.60
N ILE A 43 -8.42 2.22 -17.01
CA ILE A 43 -7.76 1.13 -17.75
C ILE A 43 -8.72 0.53 -18.79
N GLY A 44 -9.95 0.22 -18.39
CA GLY A 44 -10.98 -0.30 -19.28
C GLY A 44 -11.23 0.60 -20.48
N THR A 45 -11.29 1.91 -20.25
CA THR A 45 -11.43 2.93 -21.31
C THR A 45 -10.24 2.93 -22.26
N LEU A 46 -9.01 2.89 -21.74
CA LEU A 46 -7.80 2.79 -22.56
C LEU A 46 -7.77 1.52 -23.41
N LEU A 47 -8.18 0.40 -22.82
CA LEU A 47 -8.14 -0.91 -23.47
C LEU A 47 -9.36 -1.16 -24.37
N GLY A 48 -10.42 -0.33 -24.29
CA GLY A 48 -11.69 -0.52 -24.98
C GLY A 48 -12.44 -1.77 -24.52
N ILE A 49 -12.36 -2.10 -23.21
CA ILE A 49 -13.02 -3.26 -22.57
C ILE A 49 -13.80 -2.82 -21.35
N GLU A 50 -14.82 -3.60 -21.00
CA GLU A 50 -15.52 -3.45 -19.73
C GLU A 50 -14.81 -4.31 -18.65
N ILE A 51 -14.46 -3.68 -17.52
CA ILE A 51 -13.89 -4.34 -16.35
C ILE A 51 -14.97 -4.44 -15.27
N THR A 52 -15.31 -5.65 -14.87
CA THR A 52 -16.29 -5.90 -13.80
C THR A 52 -15.59 -6.13 -12.47
N HIS A 53 -16.15 -5.60 -11.39
CA HIS A 53 -15.55 -5.67 -10.05
C HIS A 53 -16.27 -6.68 -9.16
N GLU A 54 -15.47 -7.44 -8.42
CA GLU A 54 -15.95 -8.28 -7.32
C GLU A 54 -15.07 -8.03 -6.10
N SER A 55 -15.69 -7.76 -4.94
CA SER A 55 -14.98 -7.62 -3.68
C SER A 55 -14.77 -8.99 -3.03
N VAL A 56 -13.55 -9.27 -2.60
CA VAL A 56 -13.20 -10.54 -1.93
C VAL A 56 -12.44 -10.30 -0.63
N ALA A 57 -12.53 -11.27 0.28
CA ALA A 57 -11.92 -11.23 1.60
C ALA A 57 -10.42 -11.58 1.55
N GLY A 58 -9.60 -10.67 1.04
CA GLY A 58 -8.14 -10.78 1.13
C GLY A 58 -7.47 -11.62 0.04
N LEU A 59 -6.13 -11.59 0.06
CA LEU A 59 -5.28 -12.23 -0.95
C LEU A 59 -5.51 -13.75 -1.13
N PRO A 60 -5.70 -14.56 -0.08
CA PRO A 60 -5.95 -15.99 -0.28
C PRO A 60 -7.15 -16.31 -1.17
N ALA A 61 -8.25 -15.55 -1.03
CA ALA A 61 -9.44 -15.73 -1.88
C ALA A 61 -9.18 -15.31 -3.34
N VAL A 62 -8.34 -14.31 -3.57
CA VAL A 62 -7.88 -13.93 -4.91
C VAL A 62 -7.11 -15.06 -5.56
N LEU A 63 -6.12 -15.61 -4.85
CA LEU A 63 -5.24 -16.67 -5.38
C LEU A 63 -6.05 -17.92 -5.76
N THR A 64 -7.00 -18.35 -4.90
CA THR A 64 -7.93 -19.43 -5.23
C THR A 64 -8.79 -19.10 -6.47
N GLY A 65 -9.19 -17.84 -6.61
CA GLY A 65 -9.91 -17.36 -7.79
C GLY A 65 -9.07 -17.39 -9.07
N PHE A 66 -7.77 -17.15 -8.97
CA PHE A 66 -6.83 -17.29 -10.09
C PHE A 66 -6.69 -18.74 -10.52
N GLU A 67 -6.48 -19.65 -9.56
CA GLU A 67 -6.36 -21.09 -9.81
C GLU A 67 -7.60 -21.68 -10.50
N SER A 68 -8.78 -21.21 -10.10
CA SER A 68 -10.06 -21.64 -10.70
C SER A 68 -10.40 -20.92 -12.02
N GLY A 69 -9.62 -19.94 -12.44
CA GLY A 69 -9.90 -19.11 -13.62
C GLY A 69 -11.09 -18.15 -13.43
N ARG A 70 -11.61 -18.02 -12.20
CA ARG A 70 -12.71 -17.09 -11.87
C ARG A 70 -12.27 -15.63 -12.04
N TYR A 71 -11.04 -15.34 -11.67
CA TYR A 71 -10.45 -14.00 -11.73
C TYR A 71 -9.25 -13.96 -12.67
N GLN A 72 -9.09 -12.85 -13.38
CA GLN A 72 -7.97 -12.64 -14.30
C GLN A 72 -6.90 -11.75 -13.68
N PHE A 73 -7.29 -10.81 -12.83
CA PHE A 73 -6.36 -9.97 -12.06
C PHE A 73 -7.07 -9.36 -10.86
N ALA A 74 -6.28 -8.92 -9.88
CA ALA A 74 -6.74 -8.12 -8.77
C ALA A 74 -6.11 -6.72 -8.87
N MET A 75 -6.93 -5.68 -8.84
CA MET A 75 -6.41 -4.30 -8.88
C MET A 75 -5.59 -3.97 -7.63
N GLY A 76 -5.84 -4.63 -6.54
CA GLY A 76 -5.17 -4.34 -5.28
C GLY A 76 -5.76 -3.13 -4.56
N PRO A 77 -4.93 -2.37 -3.83
CA PRO A 77 -3.47 -2.53 -3.71
C PRO A 77 -3.03 -3.72 -2.87
N VAL A 78 -2.04 -4.45 -3.37
CA VAL A 78 -1.40 -5.58 -2.67
C VAL A 78 0.10 -5.35 -2.61
N GLY A 79 0.69 -5.48 -1.43
CA GLY A 79 2.14 -5.31 -1.27
C GLY A 79 2.93 -6.30 -2.13
N ASP A 80 3.84 -5.76 -2.94
CA ASP A 80 4.83 -6.54 -3.67
C ASP A 80 5.96 -6.95 -2.70
N TYR A 81 6.24 -8.23 -2.65
CA TYR A 81 7.32 -8.82 -1.85
C TYR A 81 7.96 -9.97 -2.63
N PRO A 82 9.31 -10.14 -2.58
CA PRO A 82 10.03 -11.15 -3.36
C PRO A 82 9.50 -12.57 -3.20
N GLU A 83 9.03 -12.93 -2.02
CA GLU A 83 8.45 -14.25 -1.77
C GLU A 83 7.10 -14.47 -2.47
N ARG A 84 6.32 -13.41 -2.71
CA ARG A 84 5.03 -13.46 -3.41
C ARG A 84 5.19 -13.51 -4.91
N GLU A 85 6.25 -12.89 -5.44
CA GLU A 85 6.57 -12.87 -6.86
C GLU A 85 6.87 -14.26 -7.44
N LYS A 86 7.16 -15.25 -6.57
CA LYS A 86 7.39 -16.65 -6.98
C LYS A 86 6.14 -17.30 -7.58
N ALA A 87 4.96 -16.92 -7.10
CA ALA A 87 3.70 -17.52 -7.47
C ALA A 87 2.81 -16.61 -8.33
N ASN A 88 3.05 -15.30 -8.30
CA ASN A 88 2.23 -14.31 -9.01
C ASN A 88 3.13 -13.21 -9.56
N ASP A 89 2.61 -12.42 -10.51
CA ASP A 89 3.26 -11.20 -10.95
C ASP A 89 2.54 -9.98 -10.39
N PHE A 90 3.34 -8.97 -10.03
CA PHE A 90 2.91 -7.74 -9.39
C PHE A 90 3.17 -6.55 -10.33
N VAL A 91 2.11 -5.85 -10.70
CA VAL A 91 2.21 -4.60 -11.47
C VAL A 91 2.17 -3.45 -10.47
N ASP A 92 3.33 -2.90 -10.18
CA ASP A 92 3.55 -1.85 -9.18
C ASP A 92 3.10 -0.50 -9.73
N TRP A 93 2.15 0.13 -9.07
CA TRP A 93 1.55 1.36 -9.56
C TRP A 93 1.40 2.44 -8.48
N VAL A 94 1.71 2.15 -7.22
CA VAL A 94 1.63 3.11 -6.11
C VAL A 94 2.72 2.83 -5.08
N LYS A 95 3.31 3.87 -4.51
CA LYS A 95 4.28 3.77 -3.41
C LYS A 95 3.56 3.62 -2.07
N GLU A 96 4.10 2.80 -1.21
CA GLU A 96 3.69 2.70 0.18
C GLU A 96 4.79 3.27 1.08
N PHE A 97 4.40 4.01 2.08
CA PHE A 97 5.30 4.53 3.11
C PHE A 97 4.86 4.04 4.49
N VAL A 98 5.83 3.80 5.36
CA VAL A 98 5.59 3.54 6.77
C VAL A 98 6.04 4.77 7.54
N VAL A 99 5.13 5.36 8.31
CA VAL A 99 5.30 6.66 8.95
C VAL A 99 4.83 6.60 10.39
N PHE A 100 4.97 7.70 11.12
CA PHE A 100 4.54 7.82 12.51
C PHE A 100 3.27 8.66 12.59
N GLY A 101 2.25 8.15 13.31
CA GLY A 101 1.13 8.95 13.80
C GLY A 101 1.49 9.48 15.18
N VAL A 102 1.53 10.79 15.37
CA VAL A 102 1.94 11.46 16.61
C VAL A 102 0.84 12.41 17.08
N GLN A 103 0.89 12.82 18.36
CA GLN A 103 0.04 13.90 18.84
C GLN A 103 0.35 15.20 18.10
N LYS A 104 -0.66 16.06 17.99
CA LYS A 104 -0.56 17.38 17.37
C LYS A 104 0.59 18.19 17.94
N GLY A 105 1.38 18.79 17.06
CA GLY A 105 2.60 19.53 17.41
C GLY A 105 3.79 18.64 17.76
N ASN A 106 3.67 17.32 17.58
CA ASN A 106 4.75 16.35 17.72
C ASN A 106 5.61 16.54 18.99
N PRO A 107 5.04 16.46 20.18
CA PRO A 107 5.74 16.81 21.43
C PRO A 107 6.95 15.89 21.71
N ALA A 108 6.96 14.70 21.15
CA ALA A 108 8.08 13.77 21.25
C ALA A 108 9.23 14.06 20.28
N GLY A 109 9.04 14.98 19.31
CA GLY A 109 10.07 15.37 18.33
C GLY A 109 10.42 14.24 17.35
N ILE A 110 9.47 13.40 16.96
CA ILE A 110 9.70 12.29 16.04
C ILE A 110 9.76 12.83 14.62
N THR A 111 10.90 12.69 13.95
CA THR A 111 11.11 13.11 12.57
C THR A 111 11.37 11.94 11.63
N GLY A 112 11.63 10.75 12.15
CA GLY A 112 11.92 9.52 11.42
C GLY A 112 12.43 8.46 12.38
N LEU A 113 12.82 7.32 11.85
CA LEU A 113 13.22 6.14 12.64
C LEU A 113 14.36 6.45 13.61
N ASP A 114 15.37 7.21 13.19
CA ASP A 114 16.54 7.52 14.03
C ASP A 114 16.23 8.41 15.24
N SER A 115 15.10 9.13 15.24
CA SER A 115 14.64 9.98 16.34
C SER A 115 13.87 9.22 17.44
N THR A 116 13.69 7.89 17.29
CA THR A 116 12.84 7.08 18.17
C THR A 116 13.54 6.55 19.43
N CYS A 117 14.87 6.66 19.54
CA CYS A 117 15.58 6.25 20.76
C CYS A 117 15.07 7.03 21.99
N GLY A 118 14.73 6.31 23.05
CA GLY A 118 14.16 6.89 24.27
C GLY A 118 12.66 7.19 24.19
N LYS A 119 11.98 6.72 23.15
CA LYS A 119 10.54 6.94 22.93
C LYS A 119 9.75 5.63 23.09
N ARG A 120 8.45 5.77 23.32
CA ARG A 120 7.46 4.69 23.42
C ARG A 120 6.74 4.59 22.08
N ILE A 121 7.03 3.55 21.30
CA ILE A 121 6.52 3.40 19.94
C ILE A 121 5.51 2.26 19.90
N ALA A 122 4.25 2.61 19.61
CA ALA A 122 3.20 1.64 19.33
C ALA A 122 3.39 1.03 17.94
N VAL A 123 3.15 -0.26 17.81
CA VAL A 123 3.18 -1.02 16.56
C VAL A 123 2.09 -2.10 16.57
N MET A 124 1.70 -2.56 15.39
CA MET A 124 0.87 -3.75 15.24
C MET A 124 1.70 -5.01 15.51
N ALA A 125 1.24 -5.87 16.41
CA ALA A 125 1.88 -7.14 16.73
C ALA A 125 1.98 -8.06 15.51
N GLY A 126 3.15 -8.72 15.36
CA GLY A 126 3.42 -9.69 14.30
C GLY A 126 3.66 -9.08 12.91
N GLY A 127 3.64 -7.75 12.78
CA GLY A 127 3.85 -7.07 11.50
C GLY A 127 5.31 -6.72 11.20
N SER A 128 5.58 -6.36 9.94
CA SER A 128 6.92 -5.89 9.53
C SER A 128 7.35 -4.60 10.23
N ALA A 129 6.41 -3.71 10.54
CA ALA A 129 6.66 -2.49 11.30
C ALA A 129 7.17 -2.81 12.72
N GLU A 130 6.60 -3.82 13.39
CA GLU A 130 7.09 -4.26 14.70
C GLU A 130 8.55 -4.75 14.62
N LYS A 131 8.88 -5.52 13.57
CA LYS A 131 10.25 -6.02 13.36
C LYS A 131 11.23 -4.85 13.20
N VAL A 132 10.89 -3.86 12.37
CA VAL A 132 11.73 -2.66 12.15
C VAL A 132 11.96 -1.91 13.46
N ILE A 133 10.91 -1.65 14.26
CA ILE A 133 11.05 -0.93 15.54
C ILE A 133 11.84 -1.74 16.55
N LYS A 134 11.71 -3.08 16.59
CA LYS A 134 12.56 -3.94 17.44
C LYS A 134 14.04 -3.85 17.04
N THR A 135 14.34 -3.93 15.75
CA THR A 135 15.71 -3.74 15.24
C THR A 135 16.26 -2.35 15.58
N GLN A 136 15.42 -1.31 15.50
CA GLN A 136 15.82 0.04 15.90
C GLN A 136 16.07 0.13 17.42
N ALA A 137 15.32 -0.58 18.26
CA ALA A 137 15.56 -0.63 19.72
C ALA A 137 16.92 -1.28 20.03
N GLU A 138 17.26 -2.37 19.33
CA GLU A 138 18.57 -3.00 19.43
C GLU A 138 19.71 -2.06 19.00
N LYS A 139 19.52 -1.30 17.90
CA LYS A 139 20.47 -0.29 17.43
C LYS A 139 20.65 0.82 18.46
N CYS A 140 19.55 1.35 19.05
CA CYS A 140 19.63 2.35 20.11
C CYS A 140 20.48 1.85 21.30
N ALA A 141 20.25 0.61 21.74
CA ALA A 141 20.99 -0.01 22.85
C ALA A 141 22.49 -0.19 22.49
N ALA A 142 22.79 -0.68 21.29
CA ALA A 142 24.17 -0.88 20.83
C ALA A 142 24.96 0.45 20.72
N GLU A 143 24.25 1.55 20.40
CA GLU A 143 24.83 2.88 20.32
C GLU A 143 24.87 3.62 21.67
N GLY A 144 24.45 2.98 22.78
CA GLY A 144 24.39 3.59 24.11
C GLY A 144 23.38 4.74 24.22
N LYS A 145 22.39 4.78 23.33
CA LYS A 145 21.29 5.75 23.33
C LYS A 145 20.19 5.32 24.32
N PRO A 146 19.29 6.23 24.72
CA PRO A 146 18.16 5.89 25.58
C PRO A 146 17.32 4.76 24.99
N THR A 147 16.79 3.89 25.85
CA THR A 147 16.02 2.70 25.45
C THR A 147 14.75 3.10 24.70
N LEU A 148 14.56 2.56 23.48
CA LEU A 148 13.30 2.61 22.77
C LEU A 148 12.37 1.53 23.31
N GLU A 149 11.18 1.92 23.77
CA GLU A 149 10.16 1.01 24.26
C GLU A 149 9.21 0.63 23.12
N VAL A 150 9.18 -0.67 22.78
CA VAL A 150 8.28 -1.20 21.73
C VAL A 150 6.98 -1.66 22.37
N GLN A 151 5.86 -1.05 22.00
CA GLN A 151 4.54 -1.37 22.54
C GLN A 151 3.68 -2.03 21.44
N SER A 152 3.52 -3.35 21.54
CA SER A 152 2.80 -4.15 20.54
C SER A 152 1.31 -4.25 20.87
N PHE A 153 0.45 -3.87 19.90
CA PHE A 153 -1.00 -3.90 20.02
C PHE A 153 -1.61 -4.87 19.00
N THR A 154 -2.78 -5.41 19.30
CA THR A 154 -3.49 -6.34 18.43
C THR A 154 -4.26 -5.65 17.29
N ASP A 155 -4.56 -4.35 17.46
CA ASP A 155 -5.35 -3.58 16.48
C ASP A 155 -4.89 -2.12 16.39
N GLN A 156 -5.21 -1.47 15.28
CA GLN A 156 -4.85 -0.08 15.04
C GLN A 156 -5.62 0.93 15.94
N PRO A 157 -6.92 0.76 16.21
CA PRO A 157 -7.63 1.65 17.13
C PRO A 157 -6.99 1.72 18.51
N SER A 158 -6.57 0.58 19.09
CA SER A 158 -5.85 0.52 20.36
C SER A 158 -4.50 1.24 20.30
N SER A 159 -3.75 1.08 19.21
CA SER A 159 -2.48 1.79 18.97
C SER A 159 -2.68 3.31 18.92
N ILE A 160 -3.67 3.77 18.18
CA ILE A 160 -4.02 5.20 18.08
C ILE A 160 -4.50 5.76 19.42
N LEU A 161 -5.32 5.00 20.14
CA LEU A 161 -5.78 5.41 21.47
C LEU A 161 -4.59 5.55 22.45
N ALA A 162 -3.57 4.69 22.36
CA ALA A 162 -2.37 4.80 23.17
C ALA A 162 -1.62 6.11 22.89
N VAL A 163 -1.52 6.55 21.63
CA VAL A 163 -0.93 7.84 21.26
C VAL A 163 -1.77 9.00 21.79
N ARG A 164 -3.09 8.99 21.53
CA ARG A 164 -4.00 10.05 21.98
C ARG A 164 -4.01 10.23 23.50
N SER A 165 -3.89 9.13 24.25
CA SER A 165 -3.84 9.14 25.73
C SER A 165 -2.43 9.32 26.31
N ASN A 166 -1.44 9.66 25.47
CA ASN A 166 -0.03 9.84 25.86
C ASN A 166 0.62 8.61 26.56
N ARG A 167 0.11 7.40 26.28
CA ARG A 167 0.73 6.13 26.67
C ARG A 167 1.83 5.72 25.72
N SER A 168 1.71 6.09 24.44
CA SER A 168 2.74 5.97 23.41
C SER A 168 3.06 7.34 22.84
N ASP A 169 4.30 7.55 22.42
CA ASP A 169 4.76 8.79 21.82
C ASP A 169 4.42 8.84 20.32
N ALA A 170 4.36 7.68 19.66
CA ALA A 170 3.90 7.53 18.29
C ALA A 170 3.34 6.12 18.02
N PHE A 171 2.56 6.01 16.94
CA PHE A 171 2.19 4.73 16.32
C PHE A 171 2.85 4.64 14.94
N PHE A 172 3.66 3.61 14.74
CA PHE A 172 4.41 3.36 13.51
C PHE A 172 3.67 2.35 12.64
N SER A 173 3.19 2.78 11.48
CA SER A 173 2.36 1.99 10.56
C SER A 173 2.37 2.55 9.14
N SER A 174 1.74 1.85 8.21
CA SER A 174 1.50 2.31 6.84
C SER A 174 0.83 3.68 6.81
N GLN A 175 1.31 4.55 5.92
CA GLN A 175 0.86 5.95 5.83
C GLN A 175 -0.64 6.06 5.54
N ALA A 176 -1.16 5.26 4.61
CA ALA A 176 -2.55 5.38 4.20
C ALA A 176 -3.54 5.15 5.35
N PRO A 177 -3.48 4.05 6.16
CA PRO A 177 -4.33 3.93 7.34
C PRO A 177 -4.09 5.01 8.39
N LEU A 178 -2.83 5.46 8.58
CA LEU A 178 -2.55 6.54 9.53
C LEU A 178 -3.15 7.87 9.07
N THR A 179 -3.09 8.19 7.79
CA THR A 179 -3.75 9.38 7.23
C THR A 179 -5.25 9.40 7.56
N TYR A 180 -5.92 8.25 7.44
CA TYR A 180 -7.32 8.13 7.83
C TYR A 180 -7.54 8.43 9.32
N PHE A 181 -6.75 7.83 10.22
CA PHE A 181 -6.88 8.10 11.66
C PHE A 181 -6.61 9.55 12.02
N VAL A 182 -5.61 10.17 11.39
CA VAL A 182 -5.31 11.60 11.57
C VAL A 182 -6.48 12.48 11.13
N GLN A 183 -7.10 12.17 9.99
CA GLN A 183 -8.30 12.89 9.53
C GLN A 183 -9.52 12.74 10.47
N GLN A 184 -9.66 11.58 11.12
CA GLN A 184 -10.75 11.32 12.09
C GLN A 184 -10.45 11.83 13.51
N ALA A 185 -9.25 12.31 13.76
CA ALA A 185 -8.83 12.74 15.10
C ALA A 185 -9.13 14.22 15.41
N ASP A 186 -9.92 14.90 14.59
CA ASP A 186 -10.34 16.31 14.79
C ASP A 186 -9.17 17.26 15.13
N GLY A 187 -7.99 16.99 14.56
CA GLY A 187 -6.78 17.77 14.76
C GLY A 187 -5.92 17.37 15.96
N ASP A 188 -6.26 16.32 16.69
CA ASP A 188 -5.45 15.80 17.81
C ASP A 188 -4.18 15.07 17.37
N LEU A 189 -4.12 14.61 16.13
CA LEU A 189 -3.02 13.84 15.57
C LEU A 189 -2.46 14.47 14.31
N GLU A 190 -1.21 14.14 14.01
CA GLU A 190 -0.54 14.45 12.74
C GLU A 190 0.41 13.33 12.32
N LEU A 191 0.84 13.36 11.06
CA LEU A 191 1.86 12.44 10.54
C LEU A 191 3.26 13.02 10.75
N ALA A 192 4.22 12.15 11.07
CA ALA A 192 5.64 12.48 11.16
C ALA A 192 6.47 11.43 10.40
N GLY A 193 7.69 11.80 9.97
CA GLY A 193 8.57 10.94 9.18
C GLY A 193 8.05 10.65 7.76
N VAL A 194 7.21 11.52 7.21
CA VAL A 194 6.68 11.41 5.84
C VAL A 194 7.80 11.62 4.83
N GLY A 195 7.79 10.83 3.74
CA GLY A 195 8.81 10.91 2.69
C GLY A 195 10.16 10.29 3.06
N GLN A 196 10.23 9.57 4.18
CA GLN A 196 11.42 8.82 4.60
C GLN A 196 11.17 7.32 4.49
N ASN A 197 12.23 6.56 4.24
CA ASN A 197 12.15 5.09 4.15
C ASN A 197 11.83 4.42 5.49
N ASN A 198 12.15 5.08 6.62
CA ASN A 198 11.85 4.63 7.98
C ASN A 198 12.17 3.14 8.23
N GLY A 199 13.33 2.67 7.74
CA GLY A 199 13.78 1.28 7.88
C GLY A 199 13.15 0.28 6.89
N PHE A 200 12.40 0.76 5.93
CA PHE A 200 11.91 -0.01 4.79
C PHE A 200 12.67 0.44 3.52
N GLY A 201 12.86 -0.49 2.58
CA GLY A 201 13.18 -0.13 1.20
C GLY A 201 11.98 0.49 0.50
N ASP A 202 12.08 0.68 -0.81
CA ASP A 202 10.94 1.08 -1.61
C ASP A 202 9.86 0.00 -1.55
N ILE A 203 8.74 0.33 -0.90
CA ILE A 203 7.58 -0.56 -0.84
C ILE A 203 6.61 -0.12 -1.93
N HIS A 204 6.22 -1.08 -2.76
CA HIS A 204 5.20 -0.88 -3.78
C HIS A 204 3.92 -1.63 -3.44
N GLN A 205 2.82 -1.05 -3.84
CA GLN A 205 1.51 -1.69 -3.86
C GLN A 205 1.10 -1.87 -5.31
N SER A 206 0.47 -3.01 -5.61
CA SER A 206 0.41 -3.52 -6.97
C SER A 206 -0.98 -4.04 -7.30
N ALA A 207 -1.26 -4.08 -8.60
CA ALA A 207 -2.22 -5.04 -9.14
C ALA A 207 -1.52 -6.40 -9.26
N VAL A 208 -2.26 -7.47 -9.03
CA VAL A 208 -1.73 -8.85 -9.03
C VAL A 208 -2.37 -9.63 -10.16
N VAL A 209 -1.55 -10.37 -10.89
CA VAL A 209 -1.96 -11.31 -11.93
C VAL A 209 -1.38 -12.70 -11.65
N PRO A 210 -1.97 -13.78 -12.19
CA PRO A 210 -1.33 -15.09 -12.18
C PRO A 210 0.09 -15.02 -12.75
N LYS A 211 1.00 -15.84 -12.26
CA LYS A 211 2.38 -15.91 -12.73
C LYS A 211 2.43 -16.09 -14.24
N ASP A 212 3.31 -15.34 -14.89
CA ASP A 212 3.50 -15.34 -16.35
C ASP A 212 2.24 -14.99 -17.18
N SER A 213 1.26 -14.33 -16.55
CA SER A 213 0.06 -13.89 -17.24
C SER A 213 0.37 -12.82 -18.29
N PRO A 214 -0.16 -12.93 -19.50
CA PRO A 214 -0.01 -11.88 -20.53
C PRO A 214 -0.67 -10.55 -20.13
N LEU A 215 -1.50 -10.53 -19.09
CA LEU A 215 -2.10 -9.30 -18.57
C LEU A 215 -1.11 -8.43 -17.80
N GLY A 216 -0.07 -8.98 -17.21
CA GLY A 216 0.93 -8.20 -16.48
C GLY A 216 1.53 -7.06 -17.31
N PRO A 217 2.18 -7.37 -18.46
CA PRO A 217 2.70 -6.34 -19.36
C PRO A 217 1.62 -5.36 -19.88
N VAL A 218 0.40 -5.85 -20.16
CA VAL A 218 -0.71 -5.01 -20.64
C VAL A 218 -1.15 -4.00 -19.57
N LEU A 219 -1.29 -4.43 -18.33
CA LEU A 219 -1.63 -3.53 -17.21
C LEU A 219 -0.50 -2.53 -16.96
N LEU A 220 0.76 -2.97 -17.01
CA LEU A 220 1.90 -2.07 -16.87
C LEU A 220 1.91 -0.96 -17.92
N ASP A 221 1.69 -1.31 -19.18
CA ASP A 221 1.61 -0.31 -20.26
C ASP A 221 0.39 0.60 -20.11
N ALA A 222 -0.75 0.07 -19.63
CA ALA A 222 -1.91 0.89 -19.30
C ALA A 222 -1.60 1.90 -18.18
N PHE A 223 -0.92 1.50 -17.09
CA PHE A 223 -0.51 2.43 -16.04
C PHE A 223 0.45 3.50 -16.54
N LYS A 224 1.44 3.14 -17.39
CA LYS A 224 2.33 4.13 -18.02
C LYS A 224 1.56 5.18 -18.79
N LEU A 225 0.58 4.74 -19.62
CA LEU A 225 -0.25 5.65 -20.40
C LEU A 225 -1.15 6.54 -19.51
N LEU A 226 -1.71 6.00 -18.40
CA LEU A 226 -2.47 6.80 -17.46
C LEU A 226 -1.61 7.85 -16.73
N ILE A 227 -0.33 7.54 -16.49
CA ILE A 227 0.63 8.50 -15.93
C ILE A 227 0.97 9.58 -16.97
N GLU A 228 1.31 9.18 -18.19
CA GLU A 228 1.68 10.09 -19.27
C GLU A 228 0.55 11.06 -19.64
N ASN A 229 -0.71 10.62 -19.64
CA ASN A 229 -1.85 11.46 -20.01
C ASN A 229 -2.46 12.23 -18.82
N GLY A 230 -1.92 12.07 -17.60
CA GLY A 230 -2.34 12.78 -16.39
C GLY A 230 -3.55 12.16 -15.66
N THR A 231 -4.25 11.19 -16.23
CA THR A 231 -5.44 10.58 -15.62
C THR A 231 -5.11 9.92 -14.27
N TYR A 232 -3.95 9.26 -14.16
CA TYR A 232 -3.49 8.67 -12.90
C TYR A 232 -3.35 9.75 -11.81
N ALA A 233 -2.72 10.87 -12.11
CA ALA A 233 -2.53 11.96 -11.15
C ALA A 233 -3.87 12.58 -10.71
N GLU A 234 -4.82 12.74 -11.62
CA GLU A 234 -6.17 13.23 -11.30
C GLU A 234 -6.90 12.28 -10.34
N ILE A 235 -6.84 10.96 -10.60
CA ILE A 235 -7.45 9.95 -9.74
C ILE A 235 -6.77 9.97 -8.36
N MET A 236 -5.44 9.94 -8.29
CA MET A 236 -4.71 9.97 -7.03
C MET A 236 -5.05 11.22 -6.21
N LYS A 237 -5.13 12.40 -6.84
CA LYS A 237 -5.52 13.65 -6.22
C LYS A 237 -6.97 13.62 -5.70
N LYS A 238 -7.90 13.10 -6.49
CA LYS A 238 -9.30 12.94 -6.08
C LYS A 238 -9.41 12.18 -4.74
N TRP A 239 -8.52 11.24 -4.51
CA TRP A 239 -8.53 10.37 -3.33
C TRP A 239 -7.52 10.78 -2.23
N GLY A 240 -6.79 11.89 -2.40
CA GLY A 240 -5.82 12.40 -1.43
C GLY A 240 -4.57 11.51 -1.31
N LEU A 241 -4.16 10.89 -2.40
CA LEU A 241 -3.04 9.95 -2.49
C LEU A 241 -1.86 10.50 -3.30
N GLU A 242 -1.78 11.82 -3.48
CA GLU A 242 -0.71 12.46 -4.27
C GLU A 242 0.68 12.09 -3.74
N GLY A 243 0.83 11.99 -2.42
CA GLY A 243 2.10 11.61 -1.79
C GLY A 243 2.53 10.16 -2.05
N ASN A 244 1.64 9.31 -2.54
CA ASN A 244 1.88 7.91 -2.84
C ASN A 244 2.07 7.64 -4.35
N MET A 245 2.03 8.67 -5.18
CA MET A 245 2.21 8.50 -6.63
C MET A 245 3.58 7.92 -6.97
N THR A 246 3.63 7.12 -8.02
CA THR A 246 4.85 6.74 -8.71
C THR A 246 4.84 7.29 -10.14
N ASP A 247 6.00 7.71 -10.59
CA ASP A 247 6.29 8.10 -11.98
C ASP A 247 6.88 6.97 -12.81
N ALA A 248 7.27 5.87 -12.13
CA ALA A 248 7.90 4.71 -12.71
C ALA A 248 7.19 3.40 -12.27
N PRO A 249 6.01 3.09 -12.84
CA PRO A 249 5.36 1.81 -12.57
C PRO A 249 6.22 0.67 -13.11
N GLY A 250 6.17 -0.48 -12.49
CA GLY A 250 7.01 -1.61 -12.84
C GLY A 250 6.34 -2.95 -12.68
N LEU A 251 7.05 -3.99 -13.07
CA LEU A 251 6.63 -5.37 -12.87
C LEU A 251 7.63 -6.04 -11.91
N ASN A 252 7.15 -6.55 -10.77
CA ASN A 252 7.96 -7.27 -9.78
C ASN A 252 9.17 -6.42 -9.31
N LEU A 253 8.92 -5.20 -8.83
CA LEU A 253 10.01 -4.29 -8.45
C LEU A 253 10.71 -4.72 -7.16
N ALA A 254 9.98 -5.36 -6.22
CA ALA A 254 10.57 -5.81 -4.96
C ALA A 254 11.66 -6.89 -5.17
N GLY A 255 11.44 -7.83 -6.07
CA GLY A 255 12.43 -8.86 -6.41
C GLY A 255 13.66 -8.31 -7.15
N LYS A 256 13.50 -7.22 -7.91
CA LYS A 256 14.62 -6.54 -8.59
C LYS A 256 15.47 -5.72 -7.64
N ALA A 257 14.86 -5.11 -6.62
CA ALA A 257 15.58 -4.34 -5.61
C ALA A 257 16.36 -5.23 -4.63
N ALA A 258 16.01 -6.53 -4.52
CA ALA A 258 16.66 -7.50 -3.65
C ALA A 258 17.89 -8.19 -4.28
N GLN A 259 18.18 -7.94 -5.58
CA GLN A 259 19.36 -8.43 -6.30
C GLN A 259 20.50 -7.42 -6.26
#